data_3827d1f409eef6e61b40b7e22d0d5c24
#
_entry.id   3827d1f409eef6e61b40b7e22d0d5c24
#
_cell.length_a   1.000
_cell.length_b   1.000
_cell.length_c   1.000
_cell.angle_alpha   90.00
_cell.angle_beta   90.00
_cell.angle_gamma   90.00
#
_symmetry.space_group_name_H-M   'P 1'
#
loop_
_entity.id
_entity.type
_entity.pdbx_description
1 polymer ?
#
loop_
_entity_poly.entity_id
_entity_poly.type
_entity_poly.pdbx_seq_one_letter_code
_entity_poly.pdbx_strand_id
1 'polypeptide(L)'
;MNDERQPLSPRRKNQSMELVFDGMRFQLTVGFYPNGRIGEVWLNGPRPDSALYHITQDACVLISHLLQRFTSPHTLYDSMPRKADGSSASVIGAIIELLMSLPEVEAS
;
A
#
# COMPACT_ATOMS: atom_id res chain seq x y z
N MET A 1 -0.36 -13.14 -20.50
CA MET A 1 -0.37 -12.23 -19.35
C MET A 1 0.41 -10.98 -19.68
N ASN A 2 -0.15 -9.83 -19.41
CA ASN A 2 0.52 -8.57 -19.69
C ASN A 2 1.34 -8.18 -18.48
N ASP A 3 2.67 -8.21 -18.62
CA ASP A 3 3.59 -7.83 -17.55
C ASP A 3 3.92 -6.34 -17.56
N GLU A 4 3.36 -5.59 -18.48
CA GLU A 4 3.65 -4.18 -18.55
C GLU A 4 3.04 -3.43 -17.38
N ARG A 5 3.88 -2.61 -16.76
CA ARG A 5 3.45 -1.68 -15.74
C ARG A 5 2.62 -0.57 -16.38
N GLN A 6 1.51 -0.25 -15.75
CA GLN A 6 0.67 0.88 -16.15
C GLN A 6 0.96 2.06 -15.23
N PRO A 7 1.82 3.00 -15.62
CA PRO A 7 2.12 4.12 -14.74
C PRO A 7 0.91 5.01 -14.56
N LEU A 8 0.85 5.68 -13.40
CA LEU A 8 -0.23 6.60 -13.12
C LEU A 8 0.00 7.94 -13.81
N SER A 9 -1.10 8.65 -14.08
CA SER A 9 -1.05 10.01 -14.59
C SER A 9 -0.37 10.93 -13.57
N PRO A 10 0.39 11.95 -14.02
CA PRO A 10 0.89 12.97 -13.10
C PRO A 10 -0.22 13.68 -12.33
N ARG A 11 -1.38 13.81 -12.93
CA ARG A 11 -2.57 14.34 -12.26
C ARG A 11 -3.45 13.17 -11.87
N ARG A 12 -3.39 12.79 -10.59
CA ARG A 12 -4.18 11.67 -10.10
C ARG A 12 -4.70 11.99 -8.71
N LYS A 13 -5.83 11.37 -8.38
CA LYS A 13 -6.37 11.46 -7.03
C LYS A 13 -5.48 10.68 -6.09
N ASN A 14 -5.29 11.23 -4.90
CA ASN A 14 -4.65 10.49 -3.82
C ASN A 14 -5.39 10.74 -2.53
N GLN A 15 -5.16 9.87 -1.56
CA GLN A 15 -5.78 9.95 -0.25
C GLN A 15 -4.73 9.56 0.78
N SER A 16 -4.65 10.35 1.85
CA SER A 16 -3.75 10.05 2.96
C SER A 16 -4.55 9.63 4.17
N MET A 17 -4.03 8.66 4.91
CA MET A 17 -4.69 8.15 6.10
C MET A 17 -3.65 7.70 7.11
N GLU A 18 -4.07 7.62 8.37
CA GLU A 18 -3.20 7.16 9.43
C GLU A 18 -3.19 5.63 9.46
N LEU A 19 -2.00 5.07 9.60
CA LEU A 19 -1.81 3.65 9.89
C LEU A 19 -1.08 3.55 11.22
N VAL A 20 -1.67 2.85 12.17
CA VAL A 20 -1.01 2.58 13.45
C VAL A 20 -0.61 1.11 13.47
N PHE A 21 0.66 0.85 13.72
CA PHE A 21 1.17 -0.52 13.83
C PHE A 21 2.19 -0.56 14.96
N ASP A 22 2.00 -1.50 15.87
CA ASP A 22 2.94 -1.73 16.99
C ASP A 22 3.22 -0.44 17.77
N GLY A 23 2.19 0.36 18.02
CA GLY A 23 2.30 1.62 18.75
C GLY A 23 2.90 2.77 17.99
N MET A 24 3.31 2.57 16.74
CA MET A 24 3.85 3.63 15.90
C MET A 24 2.80 4.12 14.92
N ARG A 25 2.83 5.44 14.68
CA ARG A 25 1.91 6.08 13.76
C ARG A 25 2.62 6.42 12.46
N PHE A 26 1.99 6.00 11.38
CA PHE A 26 2.49 6.26 10.02
C PHE A 26 1.39 7.00 9.25
N GLN A 27 1.81 7.76 8.25
CA GLN A 27 0.90 8.33 7.28
C GLN A 27 1.04 7.56 5.99
N LEU A 28 -0.03 6.90 5.58
CA LEU A 28 -0.09 6.16 4.31
C LEU A 28 -0.77 7.02 3.28
N THR A 29 -0.15 7.16 2.11
CA THR A 29 -0.76 7.87 0.99
C THR A 29 -0.97 6.89 -0.16
N VAL A 30 -2.17 6.92 -0.75
CA VAL A 30 -2.59 6.01 -1.80
C VAL A 30 -2.94 6.84 -3.04
N GLY A 31 -2.40 6.45 -4.19
CA GLY A 31 -2.73 7.07 -5.47
C GLY A 31 -3.65 6.18 -6.28
N PHE A 32 -4.54 6.80 -7.05
CA PHE A 32 -5.59 6.09 -7.79
C PHE A 32 -5.50 6.35 -9.28
N TYR A 33 -5.88 5.34 -10.07
CA TYR A 33 -6.17 5.51 -11.49
C TYR A 33 -7.50 6.24 -11.67
N PRO A 34 -7.74 6.80 -12.88
CA PRO A 34 -9.02 7.47 -13.13
C PRO A 34 -10.25 6.60 -12.90
N ASN A 35 -10.11 5.28 -13.05
CA ASN A 35 -11.24 4.35 -12.80
C ASN A 35 -11.46 4.06 -11.32
N GLY A 36 -10.69 4.70 -10.41
CA GLY A 36 -10.84 4.52 -8.97
C GLY A 36 -10.00 3.39 -8.39
N ARG A 37 -9.26 2.66 -9.22
CA ARG A 37 -8.43 1.57 -8.77
C ARG A 37 -7.15 2.09 -8.11
N ILE A 38 -6.69 1.40 -7.07
CA ILE A 38 -5.45 1.75 -6.38
C ILE A 38 -4.27 1.40 -7.28
N GLY A 39 -3.34 2.35 -7.46
CA GLY A 39 -2.17 2.15 -8.31
C GLY A 39 -0.83 2.38 -7.64
N GLU A 40 -0.81 3.01 -6.49
CA GLU A 40 0.44 3.24 -5.77
C GLU A 40 0.19 3.53 -4.31
N VAL A 41 1.22 3.31 -3.51
CA VAL A 41 1.19 3.62 -2.09
C VAL A 41 2.57 4.10 -1.67
N TRP A 42 2.61 5.00 -0.70
CA TRP A 42 3.85 5.32 0.00
C TRP A 42 3.56 5.66 1.45
N LEU A 43 4.58 5.52 2.29
CA LEU A 43 4.44 5.60 3.73
C LEU A 43 5.43 6.62 4.29
N ASN A 44 4.95 7.50 5.15
CA ASN A 44 5.78 8.36 5.95
C ASN A 44 5.71 7.91 7.41
N GLY A 45 6.85 7.73 8.01
CA GLY A 45 6.92 7.25 9.38
C GLY A 45 7.58 8.23 10.32
N PRO A 46 7.55 7.93 11.62
CA PRO A 46 8.06 8.85 12.64
C PRO A 46 9.59 8.94 12.71
N ARG A 47 10.29 8.02 12.05
CA ARG A 47 11.78 7.97 12.12
C ARG A 47 12.36 7.86 10.72
N PRO A 48 12.55 9.00 9.99
CA PRO A 48 12.90 8.98 8.58
C PRO A 48 14.21 8.28 8.28
N ASP A 49 15.20 8.18 9.01
CA ASP A 49 16.46 7.54 8.65
C ASP A 49 16.67 6.19 9.32
N SER A 50 15.63 5.60 9.88
CA SER A 50 15.73 4.29 10.52
C SER A 50 15.75 3.17 9.48
N ALA A 51 16.29 2.00 9.86
CA ALA A 51 16.24 0.81 9.02
C ALA A 51 14.81 0.42 8.68
N LEU A 52 13.89 0.53 9.64
CA LEU A 52 12.49 0.25 9.41
C LEU A 52 11.90 1.19 8.34
N TYR A 53 12.24 2.47 8.41
CA TYR A 53 11.76 3.43 7.42
C TYR A 53 12.21 3.03 6.01
N HIS A 54 13.49 2.72 5.83
CA HIS A 54 14.02 2.36 4.50
C HIS A 54 13.41 1.06 3.99
N ILE A 55 13.23 0.07 4.84
CA ILE A 55 12.58 -1.19 4.45
C ILE A 55 11.13 -0.93 4.02
N THR A 56 10.41 -0.10 4.76
CA THR A 56 9.02 0.19 4.40
C THR A 56 8.92 1.01 3.11
N GLN A 57 9.87 1.91 2.86
CA GLN A 57 9.90 2.64 1.59
C GLN A 57 10.12 1.69 0.41
N ASP A 58 11.08 0.77 0.54
CA ASP A 58 11.32 -0.23 -0.50
C ASP A 58 10.10 -1.11 -0.72
N ALA A 59 9.43 -1.52 0.36
CA ALA A 59 8.22 -2.32 0.24
C ALA A 59 7.12 -1.56 -0.50
N CYS A 60 6.95 -0.28 -0.22
CA CYS A 60 5.96 0.54 -0.91
C CYS A 60 6.25 0.65 -2.41
N VAL A 61 7.52 0.74 -2.79
CA VAL A 61 7.91 0.72 -4.20
C VAL A 61 7.50 -0.60 -4.85
N LEU A 62 7.81 -1.72 -4.20
CA LEU A 62 7.47 -3.05 -4.74
C LEU A 62 5.95 -3.25 -4.81
N ILE A 63 5.22 -2.86 -3.78
CA ILE A 63 3.77 -2.95 -3.77
C ILE A 63 3.17 -2.12 -4.90
N SER A 64 3.67 -0.89 -5.09
CA SER A 64 3.18 -0.01 -6.16
C SER A 64 3.39 -0.63 -7.53
N HIS A 65 4.57 -1.23 -7.77
CA HIS A 65 4.84 -1.92 -9.03
C HIS A 65 3.86 -3.06 -9.27
N LEU A 66 3.54 -3.84 -8.23
CA LEU A 66 2.59 -4.94 -8.34
C LEU A 66 1.17 -4.42 -8.60
N LEU A 67 0.76 -3.37 -7.89
CA LEU A 67 -0.55 -2.75 -8.13
C LEU A 67 -0.68 -2.23 -9.56
N GLN A 68 0.40 -1.66 -10.10
CA GLN A 68 0.42 -1.13 -11.46
C GLN A 68 0.46 -2.23 -12.52
N ARG A 69 0.66 -3.48 -12.12
CA ARG A 69 0.53 -4.66 -12.96
C ARG A 69 -0.74 -5.44 -12.65
N PHE A 70 -1.69 -4.79 -11.98
CA PHE A 70 -3.02 -5.33 -11.69
C PHE A 70 -3.05 -6.46 -10.68
N THR A 71 -2.02 -6.61 -9.86
CA THR A 71 -2.08 -7.50 -8.70
C THR A 71 -2.98 -6.87 -7.65
N SER A 72 -3.95 -7.62 -7.14
CA SER A 72 -4.87 -7.08 -6.14
C SER A 72 -4.26 -7.11 -4.74
N PRO A 73 -4.66 -6.17 -3.85
CA PRO A 73 -4.25 -6.25 -2.45
C PRO A 73 -4.64 -7.56 -1.78
N HIS A 74 -5.79 -8.14 -2.13
CA HIS A 74 -6.22 -9.43 -1.59
C HIS A 74 -5.22 -10.54 -1.91
N THR A 75 -4.73 -10.58 -3.15
CA THR A 75 -3.73 -11.57 -3.55
C THR A 75 -2.46 -11.44 -2.74
N LEU A 76 -2.01 -10.21 -2.53
CA LEU A 76 -0.81 -9.95 -1.74
C LEU A 76 -1.02 -10.34 -0.27
N TYR A 77 -2.16 -9.96 0.29
CA TYR A 77 -2.45 -10.22 1.70
C TYR A 77 -2.52 -11.71 2.01
N ASP A 78 -3.06 -12.50 1.10
CA ASP A 78 -3.17 -13.95 1.28
C ASP A 78 -1.80 -14.61 1.48
N SER A 79 -0.74 -14.00 0.96
CA SER A 79 0.62 -14.51 1.09
C SER A 79 1.40 -13.92 2.25
N MET A 80 0.84 -12.94 2.95
CA MET A 80 1.56 -12.26 4.04
C MET A 80 1.50 -13.06 5.33
N PRO A 81 2.60 -13.12 6.09
CA PRO A 81 2.61 -13.75 7.41
C PRO A 81 1.66 -13.05 8.37
N ARG A 82 1.04 -13.84 9.24
CA ARG A 82 0.13 -13.35 10.28
C ARG A 82 0.52 -13.90 11.63
N LYS A 83 0.16 -13.14 12.67
CA LYS A 83 0.32 -13.62 14.06
C LYS A 83 -0.75 -14.68 14.36
N ALA A 84 -0.59 -15.36 15.50
CA ALA A 84 -1.51 -16.41 15.91
C ALA A 84 -2.96 -15.92 16.02
N ASP A 85 -3.16 -14.63 16.33
CA ASP A 85 -4.50 -14.05 16.44
C ASP A 85 -5.08 -13.61 15.10
N GLY A 86 -4.37 -13.85 14.00
CA GLY A 86 -4.81 -13.49 12.65
C GLY A 86 -4.43 -12.08 12.20
N SER A 87 -3.83 -11.27 13.07
CA SER A 87 -3.41 -9.92 12.70
C SER A 87 -2.13 -9.96 11.87
N SER A 88 -1.88 -8.88 11.12
CA SER A 88 -0.68 -8.75 10.31
C SER A 88 0.58 -8.81 11.17
N ALA A 89 1.56 -9.59 10.74
CA ALA A 89 2.79 -9.79 11.52
C ALA A 89 3.77 -8.63 11.37
N SER A 90 3.67 -7.84 10.29
CA SER A 90 4.57 -6.73 10.03
C SER A 90 3.80 -5.50 9.55
N VAL A 91 4.47 -4.35 9.58
CA VAL A 91 3.88 -3.12 9.06
C VAL A 91 3.56 -3.26 7.57
N ILE A 92 4.34 -4.04 6.83
CA ILE A 92 4.09 -4.27 5.40
C ILE A 92 2.75 -4.98 5.21
N GLY A 93 2.50 -6.03 5.97
CA GLY A 93 1.20 -6.71 5.95
C GLY A 93 0.06 -5.78 6.36
N ALA A 94 0.30 -4.92 7.35
CA ALA A 94 -0.70 -3.95 7.80
C ALA A 94 -1.03 -2.92 6.71
N ILE A 95 -0.04 -2.50 5.92
CA ILE A 95 -0.28 -1.62 4.76
C ILE A 95 -1.24 -2.31 3.79
N ILE A 96 -0.95 -3.55 3.42
CA ILE A 96 -1.76 -4.29 2.46
C ILE A 96 -3.17 -4.53 2.99
N GLU A 97 -3.29 -4.84 4.27
CA GLU A 97 -4.59 -5.02 4.92
C GLU A 97 -5.43 -3.74 4.83
N LEU A 98 -4.80 -2.59 5.07
CA LEU A 98 -5.49 -1.30 4.96
C LEU A 98 -5.95 -1.05 3.52
N LEU A 99 -5.12 -1.38 2.52
CA LEU A 99 -5.50 -1.24 1.13
C LEU A 99 -6.74 -2.07 0.78
N MET A 100 -6.84 -3.28 1.34
CA MET A 100 -8.01 -4.14 1.13
C MET A 100 -9.29 -3.53 1.68
N SER A 101 -9.18 -2.74 2.74
CA SER A 101 -10.34 -2.15 3.41
C SER A 101 -10.86 -0.90 2.71
N LEU A 102 -10.10 -0.34 1.79
CA LEU A 102 -10.50 0.90 1.11
C LEU A 102 -11.52 0.61 0.02
N PRO A 103 -12.60 1.39 -0.05
CA PRO A 103 -13.48 1.31 -1.20
C PRO A 103 -12.77 1.89 -2.42
N GLU A 104 -13.11 1.40 -3.61
CA GLU A 104 -12.64 2.03 -4.83
C GLU A 104 -13.20 3.44 -4.91
N VAL A 105 -12.34 4.39 -5.28
CA VAL A 105 -12.78 5.76 -5.49
C VAL A 105 -13.53 5.80 -6.82
N GLU A 106 -14.76 6.32 -6.80
CA GLU A 106 -15.55 6.42 -8.02
C GLU A 106 -14.83 7.25 -9.07
N ALA A 107 -14.83 6.78 -10.30
CA ALA A 107 -14.31 7.53 -11.43
C ALA A 107 -15.18 8.77 -11.65
N SER A 108 -14.56 9.91 -11.74
CA SER A 108 -15.26 11.18 -11.92
C SER A 108 -15.13 11.66 -13.35
#